data_e2e19e735601e77851f7b5699bd986c5
#
_entry.id   e2e19e735601e77851f7b5699bd986c5
#
_cell.length_a   1.000
_cell.length_b   1.000
_cell.length_c   1.000
_cell.angle_alpha   90.00
_cell.angle_beta   90.00
_cell.angle_gamma   90.00
#
_symmetry.space_group_name_H-M   'P 1'
#
loop_
_entity.id
_entity.type
_entity.pdbx_description
1 polymer ?
#
loop_
_entity_poly.entity_id
_entity_poly.type
_entity_poly.pdbx_seq_one_letter_code
_entity_poly.pdbx_strand_id
1 'polypeptide(L)'
;MSITAERKAEVIQAHAKKAGDTGSPEVQVGILSERITNLTEHFKKHVKDNHSRRGLLKLVSQRRQLLDYLKRADESRYRALIQKLGIRR
;
A
#
# COMPACT_ATOMS: atom_id res chain seq x y z
N MET A 1 0.69 -14.46 -1.68
CA MET A 1 1.47 -13.22 -1.64
C MET A 1 0.71 -12.00 -2.10
N SER A 2 -0.17 -12.15 -3.07
CA SER A 2 -1.11 -11.06 -3.35
C SER A 2 -2.26 -11.14 -2.36
N ILE A 3 -2.98 -10.04 -2.19
CA ILE A 3 -4.12 -10.01 -1.29
C ILE A 3 -5.32 -10.67 -1.94
N THR A 4 -6.18 -11.25 -1.12
CA THR A 4 -7.42 -11.84 -1.61
C THR A 4 -8.40 -10.75 -2.05
N ALA A 5 -9.40 -11.14 -2.85
CA ALA A 5 -10.42 -10.19 -3.29
C ALA A 5 -11.20 -9.62 -2.10
N GLU A 6 -11.47 -10.45 -1.09
CA GLU A 6 -12.16 -10.00 0.12
C GLU A 6 -11.34 -8.97 0.90
N ARG A 7 -10.04 -9.25 1.09
CA ARG A 7 -9.17 -8.33 1.80
C ARG A 7 -8.97 -7.03 1.01
N LYS A 8 -8.86 -7.13 -0.30
CA LYS A 8 -8.75 -5.96 -1.16
C LYS A 8 -9.98 -5.06 -1.02
N ALA A 9 -11.18 -5.66 -0.99
CA ALA A 9 -12.41 -4.91 -0.80
C ALA A 9 -12.42 -4.19 0.55
N GLU A 10 -11.96 -4.85 1.62
CA GLU A 10 -11.86 -4.23 2.94
C GLU A 10 -10.93 -3.02 2.93
N VAL A 11 -9.76 -3.16 2.29
CA VAL A 11 -8.80 -2.06 2.19
C VAL A 11 -9.39 -0.91 1.40
N ILE A 12 -10.07 -1.18 0.29
CA ILE A 12 -10.71 -0.14 -0.51
C ILE A 12 -11.74 0.60 0.33
N GLN A 13 -12.59 -0.10 1.05
CA GLN A 13 -13.60 0.54 1.91
C GLN A 13 -12.96 1.39 3.01
N ALA A 14 -11.87 0.89 3.59
CA ALA A 14 -11.19 1.61 4.68
C ALA A 14 -10.59 2.93 4.22
N HIS A 15 -10.17 3.03 2.95
CA HIS A 15 -9.46 4.21 2.44
C HIS A 15 -10.26 5.01 1.43
N ALA A 16 -11.41 4.52 0.98
CA ALA A 16 -12.22 5.21 -0.01
C ALA A 16 -12.78 6.51 0.56
N LYS A 17 -12.80 7.54 -0.25
CA LYS A 17 -13.40 8.83 0.12
C LYS A 17 -14.92 8.79 -0.01
N LYS A 18 -15.42 7.97 -0.91
CA LYS A 18 -16.84 7.80 -1.15
C LYS A 18 -17.08 6.40 -1.68
N ALA A 19 -18.33 5.97 -1.66
CA ALA A 19 -18.70 4.65 -2.16
C ALA A 19 -18.24 4.49 -3.62
N GLY A 20 -17.66 3.37 -3.92
CA GLY A 20 -17.17 3.06 -5.25
C GLY A 20 -15.79 3.62 -5.60
N ASP A 21 -15.16 4.34 -4.70
CA ASP A 21 -13.82 4.88 -4.94
C ASP A 21 -12.79 3.75 -4.85
N THR A 22 -12.19 3.41 -5.98
CA THR A 22 -11.16 2.37 -6.05
C THR A 22 -9.84 2.90 -6.58
N GLY A 23 -9.78 4.16 -6.99
CA GLY A 23 -8.63 4.72 -7.68
C GLY A 23 -7.92 5.86 -6.99
N SER A 24 -8.38 6.30 -5.81
CA SER A 24 -7.72 7.40 -5.13
C SER A 24 -6.31 6.99 -4.67
N PRO A 25 -5.39 7.95 -4.50
CA PRO A 25 -4.05 7.64 -3.97
C PRO A 25 -4.10 6.91 -2.63
N GLU A 26 -5.03 7.28 -1.76
CA GLU A 26 -5.18 6.62 -0.47
C GLU A 26 -5.52 5.14 -0.61
N VAL A 27 -6.45 4.81 -1.50
CA VAL A 27 -6.81 3.41 -1.76
C VAL A 27 -5.64 2.64 -2.34
N GLN A 28 -4.94 3.23 -3.32
CA GLN A 28 -3.79 2.58 -3.94
C GLN A 28 -2.67 2.32 -2.94
N VAL A 29 -2.36 3.29 -2.09
CA VAL A 29 -1.35 3.13 -1.05
C VAL A 29 -1.77 2.05 -0.05
N GLY A 30 -3.04 1.99 0.32
CA GLY A 30 -3.55 0.96 1.21
C GLY A 30 -3.35 -0.44 0.64
N ILE A 31 -3.68 -0.63 -0.64
CA ILE A 31 -3.50 -1.92 -1.31
C ILE A 31 -2.01 -2.27 -1.40
N LEU A 32 -1.16 -1.32 -1.80
CA LEU A 32 0.27 -1.57 -1.88
C LEU A 32 0.87 -1.92 -0.52
N SER A 33 0.43 -1.25 0.53
CA SER A 33 0.91 -1.53 1.89
C SER A 33 0.56 -2.95 2.33
N GLU A 34 -0.65 -3.41 2.01
CA GLU A 34 -1.06 -4.78 2.31
C GLU A 34 -0.20 -5.79 1.55
N ARG A 35 0.05 -5.54 0.26
CA ARG A 35 0.89 -6.42 -0.54
C ARG A 35 2.32 -6.46 -0.03
N ILE A 36 2.86 -5.31 0.38
CA ILE A 36 4.21 -5.23 0.95
C ILE A 36 4.29 -6.05 2.23
N THR A 37 3.29 -5.94 3.11
CA THR A 37 3.23 -6.72 4.34
C THR A 37 3.23 -8.22 4.05
N ASN A 38 2.40 -8.64 3.08
CA ASN A 38 2.32 -10.06 2.71
C ASN A 38 3.63 -10.59 2.16
N LEU A 39 4.32 -9.81 1.31
CA LEU A 39 5.63 -10.21 0.79
C LEU A 39 6.70 -10.23 1.88
N THR A 40 6.66 -9.27 2.81
CA THR A 40 7.59 -9.25 3.93
C THR A 40 7.45 -10.53 4.77
N GLU A 41 6.22 -10.96 5.03
CA GLU A 41 5.98 -12.21 5.74
C GLU A 41 6.49 -13.41 4.93
N HIS A 42 6.32 -13.38 3.61
CA HIS A 42 6.84 -14.42 2.74
C HIS A 42 8.36 -14.57 2.88
N PHE A 43 9.10 -13.46 2.97
CA PHE A 43 10.56 -13.50 3.08
C PHE A 43 11.06 -14.08 4.39
N LYS A 44 10.25 -14.07 5.42
CA LYS A 44 10.62 -14.73 6.67
C LYS A 44 10.75 -16.23 6.49
N LYS A 45 10.05 -16.79 5.51
CA LYS A 45 10.06 -18.23 5.20
C LYS A 45 10.92 -18.56 3.97
N HIS A 46 11.05 -17.63 3.04
CA HIS A 46 11.70 -17.87 1.75
C HIS A 46 12.73 -16.77 1.45
N VAL A 47 13.79 -16.73 2.26
CA VAL A 47 14.78 -15.65 2.21
C VAL A 47 15.57 -15.57 0.91
N LYS A 48 15.61 -16.67 0.13
CA LYS A 48 16.34 -16.71 -1.12
C LYS A 48 15.50 -16.46 -2.37
N ASP A 49 14.26 -16.05 -2.21
CA ASP A 49 13.36 -15.80 -3.34
C ASP A 49 13.65 -14.43 -3.95
N ASN A 50 14.55 -14.41 -4.94
CA ASN A 50 14.99 -13.17 -5.58
C ASN A 50 13.90 -12.50 -6.41
N HIS A 51 12.99 -13.28 -7.00
CA HIS A 51 11.88 -12.72 -7.78
C HIS A 51 10.92 -11.94 -6.90
N SER A 52 10.57 -12.50 -5.76
CA SER A 52 9.69 -11.81 -4.80
C SER A 52 10.38 -10.58 -4.22
N ARG A 53 11.69 -10.64 -4.04
CA ARG A 53 12.46 -9.50 -3.54
C ARG A 53 12.41 -8.32 -4.50
N ARG A 54 12.56 -8.57 -5.80
CA ARG A 54 12.42 -7.54 -6.83
C ARG A 54 11.01 -6.97 -6.84
N GLY A 55 10.01 -7.84 -6.72
CA GLY A 55 8.61 -7.42 -6.64
C GLY A 55 8.36 -6.52 -5.45
N LEU A 56 8.92 -6.87 -4.29
CA LEU A 56 8.80 -6.06 -3.08
C LEU A 56 9.40 -4.67 -3.28
N LEU A 57 10.60 -4.58 -3.84
CA LEU A 57 11.24 -3.29 -4.09
C LEU A 57 10.41 -2.43 -5.03
N LYS A 58 9.81 -3.03 -6.04
CA LYS A 58 8.95 -2.32 -6.97
C LYS A 58 7.71 -1.77 -6.27
N LEU A 59 7.07 -2.57 -5.42
CA LEU A 59 5.90 -2.13 -4.66
C LEU A 59 6.24 -1.00 -3.69
N VAL A 60 7.37 -1.09 -3.00
CA VAL A 60 7.84 -0.04 -2.10
C VAL A 60 8.06 1.26 -2.86
N SER A 61 8.69 1.18 -4.04
CA SER A 61 8.93 2.34 -4.87
C SER A 61 7.62 2.98 -5.34
N GLN A 62 6.66 2.17 -5.78
CA GLN A 62 5.35 2.67 -6.20
C GLN A 62 4.61 3.36 -5.05
N ARG A 63 4.64 2.76 -3.86
CA ARG A 63 4.01 3.37 -2.68
C ARG A 63 4.64 4.72 -2.38
N ARG A 64 5.97 4.80 -2.43
CA ARG A 64 6.69 6.04 -2.17
C ARG A 64 6.30 7.13 -3.16
N GLN A 65 6.20 6.79 -4.44
CA GLN A 65 5.80 7.73 -5.47
C GLN A 65 4.39 8.28 -5.23
N LEU A 66 3.46 7.41 -4.85
CA LEU A 66 2.09 7.83 -4.54
C LEU A 66 2.04 8.72 -3.31
N LEU A 67 2.82 8.38 -2.27
CA LEU A 67 2.89 9.19 -1.06
C LEU A 67 3.50 10.55 -1.33
N ASP A 68 4.56 10.62 -2.14
CA ASP A 68 5.18 11.89 -2.51
C ASP A 68 4.21 12.75 -3.31
N TYR A 69 3.47 12.15 -4.23
CA TYR A 69 2.43 12.85 -4.98
C TYR A 69 1.37 13.42 -4.05
N LEU A 70 0.85 12.60 -3.14
CA LEU A 70 -0.19 13.02 -2.21
C LEU A 70 0.30 14.14 -1.29
N LYS A 71 1.53 14.04 -0.84
CA LYS A 71 2.13 15.08 0.02
C LYS A 71 2.16 16.44 -0.68
N ARG A 72 2.48 16.44 -1.97
CA ARG A 72 2.50 17.69 -2.76
C ARG A 72 1.10 18.20 -3.07
N ALA A 73 0.16 17.28 -3.32
CA ALA A 73 -1.20 17.64 -3.70
C ALA A 73 -2.05 18.06 -2.49
N ASP A 74 -1.91 17.35 -1.38
CA ASP A 74 -2.71 17.62 -0.17
C ASP A 74 -2.00 17.04 1.05
N GLU A 75 -1.27 17.88 1.75
CA GLU A 75 -0.47 17.46 2.91
C GLU A 75 -1.33 16.91 4.04
N SER A 76 -2.54 17.46 4.24
CA SER A 76 -3.45 16.97 5.29
C SER A 76 -3.84 15.52 5.06
N ARG A 77 -4.18 15.19 3.80
CA ARG A 77 -4.52 13.82 3.43
C ARG A 77 -3.30 12.89 3.60
N TYR A 78 -2.12 13.37 3.23
CA TYR A 78 -0.89 12.61 3.38
C TYR A 78 -0.63 12.25 4.84
N ARG A 79 -0.73 13.24 5.74
CA ARG A 79 -0.51 13.01 7.17
C ARG A 79 -1.53 12.05 7.76
N ALA A 80 -2.79 12.21 7.40
CA ALA A 80 -3.85 11.34 7.88
C ALA A 80 -3.62 9.90 7.43
N LEU A 81 -3.20 9.72 6.18
CA LEU A 81 -2.93 8.39 5.64
C LEU A 81 -1.76 7.71 6.34
N ILE A 82 -0.67 8.43 6.56
CA ILE A 82 0.51 7.89 7.24
C ILE A 82 0.16 7.44 8.65
N GLN A 83 -0.62 8.25 9.39
CA GLN A 83 -1.05 7.87 10.72
C GLN A 83 -1.93 6.63 10.70
N LYS A 84 -2.86 6.58 9.74
CA LYS A 84 -3.78 5.45 9.61
C LYS A 84 -3.07 4.15 9.31
N LEU A 85 -2.05 4.20 8.46
CA LEU A 85 -1.28 3.02 8.06
C LEU A 85 -0.12 2.70 9.01
N GLY A 86 0.25 3.63 9.86
CA GLY A 86 1.38 3.44 10.77
C GLY A 86 2.72 3.38 10.05
N ILE A 87 2.86 4.05 8.91
CA ILE A 87 4.09 4.05 8.12
C ILE A 87 4.83 5.36 8.26
N ARG A 88 6.11 5.31 7.98
CA ARG A 88 6.96 6.49 7.99
C ARG A 88 7.12 6.98 6.57
N ARG A 89 6.29 7.82 6.12
CA ARG A 89 6.48 8.35 4.85
C ARG A 89 6.05 7.47 3.69
#